data_323ba9eb402e337f18644de4a1c9c07a
#
_entry.id   323ba9eb402e337f18644de4a1c9c07a
#
_cell.length_a   1.000
_cell.length_b   1.000
_cell.length_c   1.000
_cell.angle_alpha   90.00
_cell.angle_beta   90.00
_cell.angle_gamma   90.00
#
_symmetry.space_group_name_H-M   'P 1'
#
loop_
_entity.id
_entity.type
_entity.pdbx_description
1 polymer ?
#
loop_
_entity_poly.entity_id
_entity_poly.type
_entity_poly.pdbx_seq_one_letter_code
_entity_poly.pdbx_strand_id
1 'polypeptide(L)'
;GTLQSTADFTLDANRGVALGASHGTINVDGSRTLTYGGIIAGSNNLTKSGDGTLLLSGVNTYSGDTIISDGTLQTTGTLADTTDVSVASGAIYDVDATDTIQSLTGAGNIELASGITLTTGDSGNDTVSGVISGSGNLAKAGSGTLTLSGTNTYSGTTTISAGTLNISGQIGSGTYASNISNSGLLNYSSSSDQTLSGVISGTGALTKSTSSSSILILSGTNTYSGSTTISSGTISVSSSDNLGANPGSLDADNIILDGGTLKGNASFTLGSNKGINLNRASTIQVTGSNILTYGGIIAGSNNLTKSGDGTLLLSGVNTYSGDTIISDGTLQTTGTLADTTDVSVASGAIYDV
;
A
#
# COMPACT_ATOMS: atom_id res chain seq x y z
N GLY A 1 2.93 1.11 38.39
CA GLY A 1 2.63 -0.10 39.20
C GLY A 1 2.25 -1.26 38.31
N THR A 2 2.34 -2.50 38.86
CA THR A 2 2.03 -3.74 38.12
C THR A 2 0.87 -4.47 38.75
N LEU A 3 -0.15 -4.81 37.96
CA LEU A 3 -1.16 -5.80 38.29
C LEU A 3 -0.76 -7.10 37.63
N GLN A 4 -0.52 -8.15 38.42
CA GLN A 4 -0.13 -9.46 37.89
C GLN A 4 -1.27 -10.47 38.04
N SER A 5 -1.53 -11.23 36.98
CA SER A 5 -2.42 -12.39 36.97
C SER A 5 -1.63 -13.67 36.73
N THR A 6 -1.77 -14.62 37.64
CA THR A 6 -1.15 -15.97 37.56
C THR A 6 -2.20 -17.06 37.30
N ALA A 7 -3.45 -16.68 37.09
CA ALA A 7 -4.58 -17.57 36.81
C ALA A 7 -5.57 -16.90 35.84
N ASP A 8 -6.40 -17.71 35.20
CA ASP A 8 -7.53 -17.18 34.45
C ASP A 8 -8.52 -16.55 35.42
N PHE A 9 -8.86 -15.27 35.21
CA PHE A 9 -9.94 -14.67 35.94
C PHE A 9 -10.53 -13.42 35.23
N THR A 10 -11.74 -13.09 35.62
CA THR A 10 -12.42 -11.86 35.17
C THR A 10 -12.38 -10.83 36.30
N LEU A 11 -11.75 -9.69 36.03
CA LEU A 11 -11.82 -8.55 36.94
C LEU A 11 -13.20 -7.89 36.80
N ASP A 12 -13.86 -7.64 37.92
CA ASP A 12 -15.21 -7.00 37.95
C ASP A 12 -15.16 -5.66 37.22
N ALA A 13 -16.05 -5.48 36.24
CA ALA A 13 -16.12 -4.29 35.40
C ALA A 13 -16.47 -3.00 36.18
N ASN A 14 -17.06 -3.13 37.37
CA ASN A 14 -17.33 -1.99 38.24
C ASN A 14 -16.11 -1.51 39.03
N ARG A 15 -14.96 -2.22 38.92
CA ARG A 15 -13.70 -1.75 39.48
C ARG A 15 -13.02 -0.84 38.45
N GLY A 16 -13.06 0.47 38.68
CA GLY A 16 -12.30 1.39 37.83
C GLY A 16 -10.79 1.13 37.93
N VAL A 17 -10.13 1.10 36.79
CA VAL A 17 -8.66 1.06 36.68
C VAL A 17 -8.19 2.43 36.23
N ALA A 18 -7.33 3.08 37.02
CA ALA A 18 -6.76 4.38 36.68
C ALA A 18 -5.25 4.29 36.53
N LEU A 19 -4.74 4.72 35.37
CA LEU A 19 -3.31 4.91 35.14
C LEU A 19 -2.90 6.25 35.78
N GLY A 20 -2.35 6.16 37.00
CA GLY A 20 -1.97 7.31 37.81
C GLY A 20 -0.69 7.98 37.35
N ALA A 21 0.02 8.68 38.24
CA ALA A 21 1.23 9.47 37.92
C ALA A 21 2.41 8.67 37.36
N SER A 22 2.34 7.35 37.37
CA SER A 22 3.31 6.44 36.76
C SER A 22 2.57 5.51 35.81
N HIS A 23 3.26 5.04 34.76
CA HIS A 23 2.71 4.06 33.81
C HIS A 23 2.18 2.81 34.53
N GLY A 24 1.13 2.19 33.99
CA GLY A 24 0.54 0.96 34.49
C GLY A 24 0.99 -0.24 33.67
N THR A 25 1.32 -1.33 34.36
CA THR A 25 1.60 -2.61 33.72
C THR A 25 0.55 -3.62 34.14
N ILE A 26 -0.02 -4.33 33.18
CA ILE A 26 -0.81 -5.54 33.42
C ILE A 26 -0.01 -6.71 32.89
N ASN A 27 0.45 -7.56 33.81
CA ASN A 27 1.20 -8.78 33.53
C ASN A 27 0.25 -9.96 33.60
N VAL A 28 0.19 -10.76 32.53
CA VAL A 28 -0.58 -12.01 32.50
C VAL A 28 0.36 -13.15 32.19
N ASP A 29 0.57 -14.03 33.19
CA ASP A 29 1.57 -15.09 33.10
C ASP A 29 1.11 -16.31 32.28
N GLY A 30 2.02 -16.90 31.55
CA GLY A 30 1.81 -18.15 30.82
C GLY A 30 0.65 -18.05 29.83
N SER A 31 -0.07 -19.15 29.60
CA SER A 31 -1.22 -19.21 28.70
C SER A 31 -2.54 -18.77 29.38
N ARG A 32 -2.49 -17.86 30.35
CA ARG A 32 -3.66 -17.41 31.11
C ARG A 32 -4.38 -16.27 30.42
N THR A 33 -5.64 -16.08 30.74
CA THR A 33 -6.44 -14.94 30.27
C THR A 33 -6.93 -14.12 31.47
N LEU A 34 -6.60 -12.84 31.45
CA LEU A 34 -7.21 -11.83 32.29
C LEU A 34 -8.26 -11.06 31.48
N THR A 35 -9.52 -11.21 31.85
CA THR A 35 -10.63 -10.47 31.20
C THR A 35 -11.00 -9.24 32.04
N TYR A 36 -11.10 -8.09 31.38
CA TYR A 36 -11.58 -6.86 32.00
C TYR A 36 -12.53 -6.10 31.08
N GLY A 37 -13.78 -5.98 31.53
CA GLY A 37 -14.86 -5.28 30.81
C GLY A 37 -15.11 -3.86 31.30
N GLY A 38 -14.35 -3.38 32.29
CA GLY A 38 -14.46 -2.01 32.79
C GLY A 38 -13.64 -1.03 31.98
N ILE A 39 -13.58 0.21 32.46
CA ILE A 39 -12.85 1.30 31.80
C ILE A 39 -11.47 1.44 32.42
N ILE A 40 -10.43 1.39 31.61
CA ILE A 40 -9.10 1.89 31.98
C ILE A 40 -9.05 3.37 31.61
N ALA A 41 -8.75 4.22 32.58
CA ALA A 41 -8.69 5.68 32.41
C ALA A 41 -7.36 6.25 32.92
N GLY A 42 -7.10 7.51 32.63
CA GLY A 42 -5.90 8.24 33.07
C GLY A 42 -5.10 8.81 31.91
N SER A 43 -3.94 9.41 32.19
CA SER A 43 -3.12 10.11 31.19
C SER A 43 -1.78 9.44 30.93
N ASN A 44 -1.57 8.22 31.42
CA ASN A 44 -0.30 7.51 31.30
C ASN A 44 -0.44 6.21 30.50
N ASN A 45 0.69 5.64 30.15
CA ASN A 45 0.77 4.47 29.29
C ASN A 45 0.29 3.20 30.00
N LEU A 46 -0.34 2.31 29.22
CA LEU A 46 -0.64 0.95 29.55
C LEU A 46 0.39 0.02 28.94
N THR A 47 1.04 -0.80 29.74
CA THR A 47 1.90 -1.90 29.23
C THR A 47 1.23 -3.24 29.50
N LYS A 48 1.01 -4.02 28.42
CA LYS A 48 0.68 -5.44 28.52
C LYS A 48 1.99 -6.22 28.48
N SER A 49 2.22 -7.07 29.49
CA SER A 49 3.40 -7.94 29.58
C SER A 49 3.01 -9.36 30.01
N GLY A 50 4.00 -10.29 29.96
CA GLY A 50 3.79 -11.71 30.19
C GLY A 50 3.10 -12.42 29.01
N ASP A 51 3.32 -13.74 28.88
CA ASP A 51 2.97 -14.56 27.71
C ASP A 51 1.46 -14.75 27.51
N GLY A 52 0.64 -14.44 28.52
CA GLY A 52 -0.81 -14.65 28.51
C GLY A 52 -1.57 -13.57 27.76
N THR A 53 -2.89 -13.69 27.78
CA THR A 53 -3.83 -12.77 27.09
C THR A 53 -4.46 -11.79 28.07
N LEU A 54 -4.41 -10.51 27.75
CA LEU A 54 -5.26 -9.48 28.36
C LEU A 54 -6.41 -9.19 27.40
N LEU A 55 -7.64 -9.57 27.81
CA LEU A 55 -8.85 -9.25 27.04
C LEU A 55 -9.51 -7.99 27.62
N LEU A 56 -9.55 -6.93 26.82
CA LEU A 56 -10.23 -5.67 27.15
C LEU A 56 -11.54 -5.57 26.34
N SER A 57 -12.67 -5.64 27.04
CA SER A 57 -13.98 -5.52 26.39
C SER A 57 -14.71 -4.21 26.68
N GLY A 58 -14.12 -3.33 27.49
CA GLY A 58 -14.63 -1.99 27.78
C GLY A 58 -14.18 -0.93 26.77
N VAL A 59 -14.80 0.24 26.84
CA VAL A 59 -14.38 1.45 26.12
C VAL A 59 -13.33 2.16 26.98
N ASN A 60 -12.06 2.01 26.65
CA ASN A 60 -10.96 2.57 27.42
C ASN A 60 -10.70 4.03 27.05
N THR A 61 -10.36 4.86 28.04
CA THR A 61 -10.26 6.32 27.87
C THR A 61 -8.93 6.90 28.36
N TYR A 62 -7.93 6.06 28.66
CA TYR A 62 -6.59 6.56 28.96
C TYR A 62 -5.96 7.20 27.72
N SER A 63 -5.24 8.30 27.90
CA SER A 63 -4.68 9.07 26.79
C SER A 63 -3.17 8.83 26.53
N GLY A 64 -2.55 7.93 27.28
CA GLY A 64 -1.17 7.52 27.04
C GLY A 64 -1.09 6.36 26.06
N ASP A 65 0.13 5.92 25.76
CA ASP A 65 0.39 4.85 24.80
C ASP A 65 0.00 3.47 25.32
N THR A 66 -0.28 2.57 24.40
CA THR A 66 -0.48 1.14 24.63
C THR A 66 0.75 0.39 24.15
N ILE A 67 1.46 -0.23 25.08
CA ILE A 67 2.69 -0.97 24.80
C ILE A 67 2.42 -2.46 25.01
N ILE A 68 2.45 -3.24 23.95
CA ILE A 68 2.31 -4.70 24.00
C ILE A 68 3.71 -5.29 23.94
N SER A 69 4.28 -5.55 25.11
CA SER A 69 5.67 -6.01 25.23
C SER A 69 5.81 -7.50 25.09
N ASP A 70 4.75 -8.27 25.38
CA ASP A 70 4.75 -9.73 25.31
C ASP A 70 3.31 -10.29 25.34
N GLY A 71 3.11 -11.55 24.86
CA GLY A 71 1.81 -12.21 24.81
C GLY A 71 0.79 -11.50 23.94
N THR A 72 -0.48 -11.55 24.32
CA THR A 72 -1.58 -11.01 23.50
C THR A 72 -2.34 -9.92 24.25
N LEU A 73 -2.55 -8.77 23.59
CA LEU A 73 -3.62 -7.84 23.93
C LEU A 73 -4.77 -8.10 22.96
N GLN A 74 -5.91 -8.55 23.49
CA GLN A 74 -7.14 -8.76 22.72
C GLN A 74 -8.14 -7.65 23.08
N THR A 75 -8.72 -7.02 22.05
CA THR A 75 -9.72 -5.95 22.26
C THR A 75 -11.03 -6.31 21.56
N THR A 76 -12.08 -6.59 22.36
CA THR A 76 -13.46 -6.67 21.91
C THR A 76 -14.25 -5.40 22.24
N GLY A 77 -13.64 -4.48 22.99
CA GLY A 77 -14.00 -3.08 23.17
C GLY A 77 -13.06 -2.19 22.36
N THR A 78 -12.89 -0.92 22.79
CA THR A 78 -12.03 0.05 22.10
C THR A 78 -10.91 0.58 22.99
N LEU A 79 -9.80 0.94 22.40
CA LEU A 79 -8.79 1.81 22.98
C LEU A 79 -9.19 3.28 22.75
N ALA A 80 -8.49 4.23 23.36
CA ALA A 80 -8.73 5.63 23.06
C ALA A 80 -8.15 6.01 21.69
N ASP A 81 -8.87 6.81 20.91
CA ASP A 81 -8.45 7.26 19.57
C ASP A 81 -7.10 8.00 19.55
N THR A 82 -6.66 8.47 20.71
CA THR A 82 -5.40 9.21 20.90
C THR A 82 -4.22 8.34 21.35
N THR A 83 -4.41 7.02 21.47
CA THR A 83 -3.33 6.12 21.91
C THR A 83 -2.43 5.72 20.75
N ASP A 84 -1.13 5.77 20.98
CA ASP A 84 -0.14 5.11 20.11
C ASP A 84 -0.01 3.65 20.55
N VAL A 85 -0.15 2.73 19.62
CA VAL A 85 -0.02 1.29 19.88
C VAL A 85 1.31 0.79 19.34
N SER A 86 2.14 0.25 20.23
CA SER A 86 3.39 -0.41 19.86
C SER A 86 3.37 -1.89 20.21
N VAL A 87 3.68 -2.74 19.23
CA VAL A 87 3.64 -4.20 19.37
C VAL A 87 5.06 -4.74 19.23
N ALA A 88 5.62 -5.28 20.33
CA ALA A 88 6.96 -5.83 20.34
C ALA A 88 7.04 -7.12 19.53
N SER A 89 8.24 -7.47 19.07
CA SER A 89 8.47 -8.76 18.38
C SER A 89 8.05 -9.93 19.26
N GLY A 90 7.22 -10.83 18.72
CA GLY A 90 6.65 -11.96 19.44
C GLY A 90 5.31 -11.68 20.11
N ALA A 91 4.96 -10.42 20.34
CA ALA A 91 3.67 -10.02 20.88
C ALA A 91 2.59 -9.94 19.79
N ILE A 92 1.31 -9.97 20.22
CA ILE A 92 0.14 -9.93 19.33
C ILE A 92 -0.81 -8.85 19.81
N TYR A 93 -1.28 -8.04 18.86
CA TYR A 93 -2.46 -7.19 19.02
C TYR A 93 -3.62 -7.81 18.27
N ASP A 94 -4.58 -8.37 18.99
CA ASP A 94 -5.77 -9.06 18.48
C ASP A 94 -6.97 -8.10 18.54
N VAL A 95 -7.46 -7.68 17.38
CA VAL A 95 -8.48 -6.65 17.22
C VAL A 95 -9.78 -7.29 16.78
N ASP A 96 -10.72 -7.42 17.71
CA ASP A 96 -12.03 -8.03 17.49
C ASP A 96 -13.19 -7.02 17.41
N ALA A 97 -12.90 -5.74 17.53
CA ALA A 97 -13.87 -4.66 17.37
C ALA A 97 -13.34 -3.58 16.43
N THR A 98 -14.24 -2.89 15.73
CA THR A 98 -13.87 -1.70 14.97
C THR A 98 -13.33 -0.64 15.92
N ASP A 99 -12.12 -0.17 15.66
CA ASP A 99 -11.41 0.75 16.52
C ASP A 99 -10.60 1.77 15.74
N THR A 100 -10.35 2.91 16.35
CA THR A 100 -9.45 3.95 15.86
C THR A 100 -8.35 4.16 16.88
N ILE A 101 -7.11 4.15 16.45
CA ILE A 101 -5.93 4.46 17.26
C ILE A 101 -5.09 5.53 16.55
N GLN A 102 -4.29 6.29 17.31
CA GLN A 102 -3.50 7.38 16.74
C GLN A 102 -2.39 6.85 15.84
N SER A 103 -1.57 5.90 16.32
CA SER A 103 -0.52 5.28 15.53
C SER A 103 -0.38 3.78 15.80
N LEU A 104 0.23 3.05 14.86
CA LEU A 104 0.48 1.62 14.97
C LEU A 104 1.92 1.34 14.53
N THR A 105 2.73 0.79 15.44
CA THR A 105 4.14 0.52 15.19
C THR A 105 4.57 -0.83 15.76
N GLY A 106 5.70 -1.32 15.30
CA GLY A 106 6.38 -2.45 15.92
C GLY A 106 6.59 -3.66 15.02
N ALA A 107 7.21 -4.69 15.60
CA ALA A 107 7.59 -5.92 14.92
C ALA A 107 6.71 -7.13 15.33
N GLY A 108 5.75 -6.93 16.21
CA GLY A 108 4.77 -7.93 16.60
C GLY A 108 3.64 -8.06 15.58
N ASN A 109 2.81 -9.06 15.74
CA ASN A 109 1.72 -9.35 14.81
C ASN A 109 0.44 -8.62 15.19
N ILE A 110 -0.36 -8.31 14.19
CA ILE A 110 -1.69 -7.74 14.35
C ILE A 110 -2.69 -8.70 13.71
N GLU A 111 -3.73 -9.07 14.45
CA GLU A 111 -4.80 -9.93 13.95
C GLU A 111 -6.09 -9.11 13.86
N LEU A 112 -6.71 -9.08 12.68
CA LEU A 112 -7.93 -8.31 12.41
C LEU A 112 -9.10 -9.28 12.22
N ALA A 113 -10.04 -9.29 13.15
CA ALA A 113 -11.22 -10.13 13.06
C ALA A 113 -12.11 -9.77 11.86
N SER A 114 -12.94 -10.71 11.45
CA SER A 114 -13.84 -10.49 10.32
C SER A 114 -14.85 -9.38 10.57
N GLY A 115 -15.03 -8.51 9.58
CA GLY A 115 -16.07 -7.47 9.59
C GLY A 115 -15.69 -6.21 10.37
N ILE A 116 -14.51 -6.18 11.03
CA ILE A 116 -14.04 -4.99 11.73
C ILE A 116 -13.17 -4.12 10.83
N THR A 117 -12.93 -2.89 11.26
CA THR A 117 -11.95 -1.98 10.66
C THR A 117 -11.06 -1.43 11.76
N LEU A 118 -9.75 -1.64 11.62
CA LEU A 118 -8.76 -0.90 12.41
C LEU A 118 -8.32 0.33 11.63
N THR A 119 -8.59 1.50 12.19
CA THR A 119 -8.13 2.78 11.64
C THR A 119 -6.89 3.25 12.40
N THR A 120 -5.84 3.63 11.68
CA THR A 120 -4.61 4.15 12.28
C THR A 120 -3.97 5.23 11.40
N GLY A 121 -3.23 6.11 12.00
CA GLY A 121 -2.38 7.10 11.35
C GLY A 121 -2.66 8.53 11.80
N ASP A 122 -1.58 9.21 12.07
CA ASP A 122 -1.50 10.63 12.43
C ASP A 122 -0.72 11.44 11.38
N SER A 123 0.06 12.44 11.80
CA SER A 123 0.98 13.19 10.94
C SER A 123 2.41 12.62 10.93
N GLY A 124 2.69 11.61 11.75
CA GLY A 124 3.99 10.96 11.88
C GLY A 124 4.23 9.89 10.82
N ASN A 125 5.39 9.27 10.93
CA ASN A 125 5.77 8.15 10.07
C ASN A 125 5.92 6.89 10.93
N ASP A 126 5.03 5.93 10.68
CA ASP A 126 4.92 4.70 11.43
C ASP A 126 5.40 3.51 10.60
N THR A 127 5.89 2.49 11.27
CA THR A 127 6.31 1.25 10.62
C THR A 127 5.81 0.04 11.39
N VAL A 128 5.04 -0.79 10.70
CA VAL A 128 4.68 -2.14 11.13
C VAL A 128 5.55 -3.12 10.35
N SER A 129 6.46 -3.78 11.06
CA SER A 129 7.35 -4.79 10.48
C SER A 129 6.90 -6.22 10.78
N GLY A 130 5.95 -6.39 11.69
CA GLY A 130 5.24 -7.64 11.91
C GLY A 130 4.22 -7.93 10.82
N VAL A 131 3.49 -9.02 10.98
CA VAL A 131 2.46 -9.45 10.03
C VAL A 131 1.09 -8.93 10.48
N ILE A 132 0.40 -8.24 9.59
CA ILE A 132 -1.04 -7.98 9.73
C ILE A 132 -1.78 -9.15 9.05
N SER A 133 -2.65 -9.82 9.79
CA SER A 133 -3.38 -11.02 9.36
C SER A 133 -4.89 -10.88 9.61
N GLY A 134 -5.67 -11.91 9.23
CA GLY A 134 -7.11 -11.95 9.42
C GLY A 134 -7.91 -11.46 8.22
N SER A 135 -9.23 -11.31 8.42
CA SER A 135 -10.16 -10.91 7.34
C SER A 135 -10.81 -9.53 7.58
N GLY A 136 -10.39 -8.82 8.63
CA GLY A 136 -10.78 -7.44 8.90
C GLY A 136 -10.10 -6.43 7.98
N ASN A 137 -10.56 -5.21 8.03
CA ASN A 137 -10.13 -4.11 7.16
C ASN A 137 -9.07 -3.25 7.85
N LEU A 138 -8.18 -2.68 7.06
CA LEU A 138 -7.19 -1.70 7.51
C LEU A 138 -7.50 -0.34 6.89
N ALA A 139 -7.59 0.70 7.73
CA ALA A 139 -7.74 2.07 7.28
C ALA A 139 -6.55 2.93 7.73
N LYS A 140 -5.84 3.53 6.76
CA LYS A 140 -4.80 4.53 6.99
C LYS A 140 -5.44 5.92 6.98
N ALA A 141 -5.40 6.61 8.11
CA ALA A 141 -5.81 8.00 8.27
C ALA A 141 -4.59 8.93 8.41
N GLY A 142 -4.82 10.22 8.68
CA GLY A 142 -3.77 11.22 8.93
C GLY A 142 -2.85 11.48 7.74
N SER A 143 -2.06 12.56 7.83
CA SER A 143 -1.20 13.03 6.72
C SER A 143 0.16 12.36 6.63
N GLY A 144 0.57 11.61 7.64
CA GLY A 144 1.86 10.92 7.71
C GLY A 144 1.92 9.64 6.86
N THR A 145 2.98 8.88 7.03
CA THR A 145 3.23 7.63 6.31
C THR A 145 3.06 6.42 7.23
N LEU A 146 2.23 5.45 6.82
CA LEU A 146 2.24 4.11 7.41
C LEU A 146 3.02 3.18 6.48
N THR A 147 4.11 2.60 6.98
CA THR A 147 4.91 1.62 6.24
C THR A 147 4.60 0.21 6.72
N LEU A 148 4.16 -0.64 5.80
CA LEU A 148 3.97 -2.08 6.01
C LEU A 148 5.18 -2.81 5.42
N SER A 149 6.10 -3.27 6.29
CA SER A 149 7.33 -3.93 5.83
C SER A 149 7.30 -5.45 6.00
N GLY A 150 6.31 -5.99 6.71
CA GLY A 150 6.07 -7.43 6.81
C GLY A 150 5.41 -8.02 5.57
N THR A 151 5.37 -9.36 5.50
CA THR A 151 4.54 -10.09 4.53
C THR A 151 3.13 -10.23 5.10
N ASN A 152 2.30 -9.23 4.87
CA ASN A 152 0.96 -9.17 5.44
C ASN A 152 0.01 -10.11 4.71
N THR A 153 -0.87 -10.77 5.46
CA THR A 153 -1.77 -11.80 4.96
C THR A 153 -3.25 -11.45 5.10
N TYR A 154 -3.56 -10.26 5.66
CA TYR A 154 -4.96 -9.84 5.80
C TYR A 154 -5.67 -9.79 4.45
N SER A 155 -6.96 -10.15 4.47
CA SER A 155 -7.78 -10.26 3.27
C SER A 155 -8.97 -9.28 3.22
N GLY A 156 -9.13 -8.45 4.22
CA GLY A 156 -10.12 -7.35 4.22
C GLY A 156 -9.72 -6.21 3.28
N THR A 157 -10.56 -5.20 3.18
CA THR A 157 -10.29 -4.02 2.33
C THR A 157 -9.24 -3.10 2.95
N THR A 158 -8.57 -2.33 2.10
CA THR A 158 -7.63 -1.28 2.52
C THR A 158 -8.20 0.09 2.16
N THR A 159 -8.23 1.01 3.12
CA THR A 159 -8.63 2.40 2.88
C THR A 159 -7.47 3.33 3.18
N ILE A 160 -7.14 4.24 2.27
CA ILE A 160 -6.18 5.31 2.45
C ILE A 160 -6.95 6.61 2.40
N SER A 161 -7.29 7.18 3.56
CA SER A 161 -8.08 8.41 3.66
C SER A 161 -7.23 9.65 3.41
N ALA A 162 -5.96 9.63 3.83
CA ALA A 162 -4.98 10.70 3.63
C ALA A 162 -3.55 10.18 3.80
N GLY A 163 -2.55 11.00 3.47
CA GLY A 163 -1.13 10.68 3.62
C GLY A 163 -0.68 9.55 2.71
N THR A 164 0.26 8.74 3.18
CA THR A 164 0.87 7.66 2.39
C THR A 164 0.72 6.31 3.07
N LEU A 165 0.23 5.32 2.35
CA LEU A 165 0.44 3.92 2.67
C LEU A 165 1.62 3.41 1.84
N ASN A 166 2.73 3.09 2.50
CA ASN A 166 3.93 2.54 1.87
C ASN A 166 4.00 1.04 2.11
N ILE A 167 3.93 0.25 1.05
CA ILE A 167 4.09 -1.21 1.11
C ILE A 167 5.53 -1.53 0.71
N SER A 168 6.41 -1.75 1.69
CA SER A 168 7.80 -2.18 1.48
C SER A 168 8.01 -3.67 1.67
N GLY A 169 7.01 -4.36 2.25
CA GLY A 169 6.84 -5.81 2.23
C GLY A 169 5.84 -6.26 1.16
N GLN A 170 4.84 -7.04 1.56
CA GLN A 170 3.76 -7.50 0.69
C GLN A 170 2.41 -7.42 1.42
N ILE A 171 1.31 -7.39 0.66
CA ILE A 171 -0.06 -7.56 1.17
C ILE A 171 -0.73 -8.76 0.48
N GLY A 172 -1.64 -9.45 1.19
CA GLY A 172 -2.28 -10.66 0.69
C GLY A 172 -1.29 -11.75 0.27
N SER A 173 -0.16 -11.89 0.97
CA SER A 173 0.92 -12.81 0.64
C SER A 173 1.43 -12.68 -0.81
N GLY A 174 1.48 -11.45 -1.34
CA GLY A 174 1.92 -11.17 -2.72
C GLY A 174 0.80 -11.18 -3.76
N THR A 175 -0.43 -11.58 -3.38
CA THR A 175 -1.63 -11.43 -4.23
C THR A 175 -2.77 -10.88 -3.38
N TYR A 176 -3.15 -9.64 -3.63
CA TYR A 176 -4.20 -8.96 -2.88
C TYR A 176 -5.42 -8.74 -3.77
N ALA A 177 -6.51 -9.45 -3.44
CA ALA A 177 -7.74 -9.46 -4.23
C ALA A 177 -8.80 -8.48 -3.72
N SER A 178 -8.61 -7.93 -2.53
CA SER A 178 -9.56 -6.99 -1.94
C SER A 178 -9.38 -5.58 -2.49
N ASN A 179 -10.44 -4.79 -2.40
CA ASN A 179 -10.43 -3.45 -2.94
C ASN A 179 -9.58 -2.50 -2.08
N ILE A 180 -9.01 -1.49 -2.75
CA ILE A 180 -8.28 -0.40 -2.14
C ILE A 180 -9.00 0.91 -2.46
N SER A 181 -9.51 1.60 -1.43
CA SER A 181 -10.01 2.96 -1.56
C SER A 181 -8.88 3.94 -1.25
N ASN A 182 -8.42 4.68 -2.25
CA ASN A 182 -7.24 5.55 -2.12
C ASN A 182 -7.59 7.01 -2.36
N SER A 183 -7.53 7.83 -1.32
CA SER A 183 -7.64 9.30 -1.38
C SER A 183 -6.30 10.00 -1.07
N GLY A 184 -5.24 9.24 -0.80
CA GLY A 184 -3.89 9.72 -0.54
C GLY A 184 -2.89 9.19 -1.57
N LEU A 185 -1.79 8.64 -1.10
CA LEU A 185 -0.77 7.99 -1.92
C LEU A 185 -0.63 6.51 -1.54
N LEU A 186 -0.84 5.63 -2.50
CA LEU A 186 -0.43 4.23 -2.41
C LEU A 186 0.96 4.09 -3.03
N ASN A 187 1.98 3.81 -2.23
CA ASN A 187 3.34 3.58 -2.69
C ASN A 187 3.74 2.12 -2.54
N TYR A 188 4.14 1.47 -3.61
CA TYR A 188 4.73 0.14 -3.59
C TYR A 188 6.25 0.23 -3.75
N SER A 189 6.99 0.01 -2.66
CA SER A 189 8.45 0.14 -2.60
C SER A 189 9.17 -1.19 -2.33
N SER A 190 8.46 -2.30 -2.37
CA SER A 190 9.01 -3.64 -2.11
C SER A 190 9.96 -4.13 -3.20
N SER A 191 10.91 -4.97 -2.80
CA SER A 191 11.76 -5.74 -3.72
C SER A 191 11.11 -7.04 -4.20
N SER A 192 9.96 -7.43 -3.65
CA SER A 192 9.17 -8.59 -4.08
C SER A 192 8.14 -8.21 -5.12
N ASP A 193 7.70 -9.16 -5.91
CA ASP A 193 6.57 -8.95 -6.83
C ASP A 193 5.25 -8.92 -6.06
N GLN A 194 4.29 -8.14 -6.56
CA GLN A 194 2.96 -8.01 -5.96
C GLN A 194 1.90 -7.96 -7.06
N THR A 195 0.82 -8.70 -6.86
CA THR A 195 -0.41 -8.57 -7.67
C THR A 195 -1.50 -7.87 -6.86
N LEU A 196 -2.05 -6.79 -7.42
CA LEU A 196 -3.26 -6.14 -6.94
C LEU A 196 -4.38 -6.44 -7.94
N SER A 197 -5.26 -7.39 -7.58
CA SER A 197 -6.35 -7.84 -8.45
C SER A 197 -7.72 -7.29 -8.06
N GLY A 198 -7.84 -6.71 -6.86
CA GLY A 198 -9.00 -5.91 -6.47
C GLY A 198 -9.05 -4.56 -7.16
N VAL A 199 -10.16 -3.87 -7.04
CA VAL A 199 -10.35 -2.52 -7.59
C VAL A 199 -9.61 -1.50 -6.73
N ILE A 200 -8.74 -0.71 -7.34
CA ILE A 200 -8.20 0.52 -6.73
C ILE A 200 -9.09 1.68 -7.17
N SER A 201 -9.68 2.40 -6.23
CA SER A 201 -10.60 3.51 -6.46
C SER A 201 -10.19 4.77 -5.71
N GLY A 202 -10.87 5.90 -5.95
CA GLY A 202 -10.64 7.18 -5.27
C GLY A 202 -9.83 8.17 -6.08
N THR A 203 -9.39 9.25 -5.44
CA THR A 203 -8.69 10.37 -6.09
C THR A 203 -7.17 10.35 -5.88
N GLY A 204 -6.69 9.40 -5.12
CA GLY A 204 -5.28 9.29 -4.75
C GLY A 204 -4.39 8.75 -5.87
N ALA A 205 -3.10 8.98 -5.72
CA ALA A 205 -2.07 8.55 -6.66
C ALA A 205 -1.53 7.15 -6.33
N LEU A 206 -0.95 6.50 -7.33
CA LEU A 206 -0.21 5.25 -7.21
C LEU A 206 1.25 5.45 -7.62
N THR A 207 2.17 5.00 -6.80
CA THR A 207 3.60 5.02 -7.14
C THR A 207 4.20 3.62 -7.01
N LYS A 208 4.96 3.20 -8.02
CA LYS A 208 5.92 2.10 -7.92
C LYS A 208 7.32 2.69 -7.79
N SER A 209 7.97 2.45 -6.66
CA SER A 209 9.27 3.02 -6.35
C SER A 209 10.27 1.97 -5.87
N THR A 210 11.51 2.41 -5.64
CA THR A 210 12.60 1.59 -5.07
C THR A 210 12.97 0.43 -6.01
N SER A 211 13.11 -0.73 -5.75
CA SER A 211 13.62 -1.90 -6.46
C SER A 211 13.43 -1.89 -7.99
N SER A 212 14.54 -1.98 -8.73
CA SER A 212 14.55 -2.07 -10.21
C SER A 212 14.09 -3.42 -10.75
N SER A 213 14.04 -4.47 -9.92
CA SER A 213 13.73 -5.84 -10.34
C SER A 213 12.29 -6.26 -10.04
N SER A 214 11.59 -5.61 -9.10
CA SER A 214 10.26 -6.06 -8.72
C SER A 214 9.17 -5.55 -9.65
N ILE A 215 8.11 -6.36 -9.77
CA ILE A 215 6.97 -6.12 -10.64
C ILE A 215 5.73 -5.89 -9.76
N LEU A 216 5.05 -4.76 -9.98
CA LEU A 216 3.70 -4.54 -9.50
C LEU A 216 2.71 -4.86 -10.61
N ILE A 217 1.94 -5.92 -10.48
CA ILE A 217 0.92 -6.33 -11.43
C ILE A 217 -0.42 -5.72 -11.01
N LEU A 218 -1.00 -4.90 -11.87
CA LEU A 218 -2.33 -4.35 -11.71
C LEU A 218 -3.28 -5.11 -12.64
N SER A 219 -4.21 -5.89 -12.09
CA SER A 219 -5.14 -6.69 -12.88
C SER A 219 -6.63 -6.36 -12.58
N GLY A 220 -6.91 -5.54 -11.58
CA GLY A 220 -8.23 -5.02 -11.31
C GLY A 220 -8.68 -3.98 -12.35
N THR A 221 -10.00 -3.83 -12.54
CA THR A 221 -10.58 -2.70 -13.28
C THR A 221 -10.59 -1.48 -12.36
N ASN A 222 -9.50 -0.72 -12.39
CA ASN A 222 -9.26 0.37 -11.47
C ASN A 222 -9.99 1.65 -11.89
N THR A 223 -10.42 2.42 -10.91
CA THR A 223 -11.19 3.66 -11.14
C THR A 223 -10.57 4.89 -10.45
N TYR A 224 -9.38 4.74 -9.87
CA TYR A 224 -8.69 5.89 -9.28
C TYR A 224 -8.38 6.96 -10.33
N SER A 225 -8.42 8.23 -9.93
CA SER A 225 -8.21 9.36 -10.84
C SER A 225 -6.88 10.09 -10.65
N GLY A 226 -6.11 9.75 -9.63
CA GLY A 226 -4.77 10.30 -9.44
C GLY A 226 -3.74 9.72 -10.41
N SER A 227 -2.55 10.31 -10.47
CA SER A 227 -1.48 9.87 -11.36
C SER A 227 -0.92 8.50 -10.98
N THR A 228 -0.36 7.81 -11.99
CA THR A 228 0.46 6.61 -11.80
C THR A 228 1.92 6.93 -12.09
N THR A 229 2.78 6.85 -11.07
CA THR A 229 4.22 7.11 -11.22
C THR A 229 5.02 5.82 -11.15
N ILE A 230 5.95 5.63 -12.10
CA ILE A 230 6.87 4.48 -12.13
C ILE A 230 8.30 5.01 -12.01
N SER A 231 8.80 5.10 -10.75
CA SER A 231 10.15 5.63 -10.48
C SER A 231 11.23 4.56 -10.55
N SER A 232 10.85 3.29 -10.40
CA SER A 232 11.77 2.15 -10.48
C SER A 232 11.00 0.84 -10.61
N GLY A 233 11.62 -0.20 -11.18
CA GLY A 233 10.98 -1.49 -11.41
C GLY A 233 9.90 -1.42 -12.48
N THR A 234 8.91 -2.29 -12.39
CA THR A 234 7.91 -2.46 -13.44
C THR A 234 6.49 -2.38 -12.89
N ILE A 235 5.61 -1.62 -13.55
CA ILE A 235 4.17 -1.83 -13.47
C ILE A 235 3.74 -2.64 -14.68
N SER A 236 3.07 -3.79 -14.45
CA SER A 236 2.58 -4.69 -15.50
C SER A 236 1.07 -4.65 -15.59
N VAL A 237 0.55 -4.45 -16.80
CA VAL A 237 -0.88 -4.31 -17.09
C VAL A 237 -1.29 -5.10 -18.34
N SER A 238 -2.57 -5.46 -18.41
CA SER A 238 -3.17 -6.17 -19.55
C SER A 238 -4.32 -5.39 -20.20
N SER A 239 -4.69 -4.25 -19.63
CA SER A 239 -5.76 -3.37 -20.09
C SER A 239 -5.48 -1.92 -19.68
N SER A 240 -6.02 -0.97 -20.42
CA SER A 240 -6.02 0.45 -20.04
C SER A 240 -6.66 0.71 -18.68
N ASP A 241 -7.70 -0.05 -18.36
CA ASP A 241 -8.46 0.12 -17.11
C ASP A 241 -7.67 -0.35 -15.87
N ASN A 242 -6.57 -1.07 -16.06
CA ASN A 242 -5.70 -1.40 -14.93
C ASN A 242 -4.96 -0.15 -14.39
N LEU A 243 -4.84 0.91 -15.18
CA LEU A 243 -4.17 2.18 -14.83
C LEU A 243 -5.17 3.28 -14.41
N GLY A 244 -6.26 2.91 -13.77
CA GLY A 244 -7.27 3.86 -13.27
C GLY A 244 -8.23 4.36 -14.35
N ALA A 245 -9.07 5.33 -13.98
CA ALA A 245 -10.05 5.92 -14.87
C ALA A 245 -9.39 6.59 -16.08
N ASN A 246 -10.08 6.57 -17.24
CA ASN A 246 -9.64 7.37 -18.37
C ASN A 246 -10.11 8.82 -18.13
N PRO A 247 -9.20 9.82 -18.12
CA PRO A 247 -9.60 11.20 -17.92
C PRO A 247 -10.57 11.70 -19.01
N GLY A 248 -11.49 12.59 -18.64
CA GLY A 248 -12.46 13.16 -19.60
C GLY A 248 -11.82 14.09 -20.64
N SER A 249 -10.62 14.61 -20.36
CA SER A 249 -9.74 15.37 -21.26
C SER A 249 -8.31 14.92 -21.08
N LEU A 250 -7.41 15.29 -21.98
CA LEU A 250 -5.98 14.96 -21.84
C LEU A 250 -5.45 15.44 -20.49
N ASP A 251 -4.93 14.49 -19.72
CA ASP A 251 -4.17 14.70 -18.50
C ASP A 251 -2.70 14.36 -18.80
N ALA A 252 -1.85 15.37 -18.93
CA ALA A 252 -0.48 15.23 -19.41
C ALA A 252 0.40 14.38 -18.47
N ASP A 253 0.07 14.36 -17.18
CA ASP A 253 0.81 13.69 -16.12
C ASP A 253 0.04 12.50 -15.54
N ASN A 254 -0.92 11.94 -16.27
CA ASN A 254 -1.69 10.78 -15.80
C ASN A 254 -0.79 9.55 -15.56
N ILE A 255 0.19 9.36 -16.45
CA ILE A 255 1.22 8.33 -16.30
C ILE A 255 2.59 9.02 -16.32
N ILE A 256 3.34 8.90 -15.23
CA ILE A 256 4.67 9.49 -15.08
C ILE A 256 5.70 8.36 -15.10
N LEU A 257 6.51 8.33 -16.13
CA LEU A 257 7.65 7.43 -16.25
C LEU A 257 8.90 8.17 -15.75
N ASP A 258 9.38 7.78 -14.56
CA ASP A 258 10.48 8.44 -13.86
C ASP A 258 11.67 7.48 -13.64
N GLY A 259 12.02 6.69 -14.66
CA GLY A 259 13.12 5.72 -14.64
C GLY A 259 12.66 4.27 -14.56
N GLY A 260 11.36 4.01 -14.47
CA GLY A 260 10.80 2.65 -14.43
C GLY A 260 10.28 2.15 -15.78
N THR A 261 9.59 1.01 -15.73
CA THR A 261 9.06 0.32 -16.90
C THR A 261 7.53 0.19 -16.81
N LEU A 262 6.82 0.64 -17.84
CA LEU A 262 5.44 0.26 -18.08
C LEU A 262 5.41 -0.97 -18.99
N LYS A 263 4.86 -2.08 -18.52
CA LYS A 263 4.81 -3.35 -19.25
C LYS A 263 3.38 -3.70 -19.67
N GLY A 264 3.19 -3.82 -20.99
CA GLY A 264 1.99 -4.41 -21.57
C GLY A 264 2.20 -5.93 -21.78
N ASN A 265 1.37 -6.75 -21.12
CA ASN A 265 1.45 -8.20 -21.22
C ASN A 265 0.26 -8.83 -21.97
N ALA A 266 -0.56 -8.01 -22.62
CA ALA A 266 -1.65 -8.37 -23.53
C ALA A 266 -1.76 -7.32 -24.63
N SER A 267 -2.54 -7.61 -25.68
CA SER A 267 -2.89 -6.61 -26.69
C SER A 267 -4.04 -5.74 -26.19
N PHE A 268 -3.82 -4.43 -26.14
CA PHE A 268 -4.87 -3.45 -25.79
C PHE A 268 -4.53 -2.05 -26.31
N THR A 269 -5.54 -1.19 -26.28
CA THR A 269 -5.37 0.25 -26.55
C THR A 269 -5.37 1.01 -25.24
N LEU A 270 -4.31 1.76 -24.97
CA LEU A 270 -4.22 2.68 -23.84
C LEU A 270 -5.04 3.94 -24.14
N GLY A 271 -5.84 4.41 -23.18
CA GLY A 271 -6.68 5.59 -23.35
C GLY A 271 -5.88 6.81 -23.75
N SER A 272 -6.30 7.49 -24.81
CA SER A 272 -5.56 8.63 -25.39
C SER A 272 -5.51 9.86 -24.48
N ASN A 273 -6.42 9.97 -23.53
CA ASN A 273 -6.42 11.05 -22.53
C ASN A 273 -5.49 10.81 -21.35
N LYS A 274 -4.93 9.58 -21.22
CA LYS A 274 -3.87 9.26 -20.25
C LYS A 274 -2.52 9.71 -20.83
N GLY A 275 -2.17 11.00 -20.70
CA GLY A 275 -0.86 11.50 -21.13
C GLY A 275 0.28 10.77 -20.41
N ILE A 276 1.37 10.54 -21.12
CA ILE A 276 2.59 9.94 -20.59
C ILE A 276 3.66 11.00 -20.51
N ASN A 277 4.23 11.23 -19.33
CA ASN A 277 5.34 12.15 -19.13
C ASN A 277 6.64 11.38 -18.82
N LEU A 278 7.70 11.62 -19.60
CA LEU A 278 9.03 11.06 -19.40
C LEU A 278 9.87 11.99 -18.49
N ASN A 279 9.75 11.83 -17.18
CA ASN A 279 10.54 12.58 -16.19
C ASN A 279 11.99 12.13 -16.14
N ARG A 280 12.26 10.87 -16.51
CA ARG A 280 13.57 10.27 -16.70
C ARG A 280 13.54 9.31 -17.88
N ALA A 281 14.71 8.91 -18.38
CA ALA A 281 14.81 7.84 -19.36
C ALA A 281 14.11 6.59 -18.85
N SER A 282 13.12 6.10 -19.60
CA SER A 282 12.20 5.08 -19.14
C SER A 282 11.82 4.11 -20.26
N THR A 283 11.18 3.01 -19.89
CA THR A 283 10.89 1.92 -20.83
C THR A 283 9.38 1.68 -20.93
N ILE A 284 8.92 1.48 -22.16
CA ILE A 284 7.66 0.80 -22.45
C ILE A 284 8.00 -0.57 -23.02
N GLN A 285 7.63 -1.62 -22.29
CA GLN A 285 7.86 -3.01 -22.67
C GLN A 285 6.56 -3.63 -23.18
N VAL A 286 6.61 -4.28 -24.33
CA VAL A 286 5.48 -5.09 -24.84
C VAL A 286 5.98 -6.50 -25.10
N THR A 287 5.34 -7.50 -24.48
CA THR A 287 5.86 -8.89 -24.51
C THR A 287 5.04 -9.81 -25.41
N GLY A 288 5.68 -10.85 -25.92
CA GLY A 288 5.06 -11.84 -26.82
C GLY A 288 4.66 -11.21 -28.16
N SER A 289 3.64 -11.76 -28.78
CA SER A 289 3.06 -11.19 -30.02
C SER A 289 2.03 -10.09 -29.76
N ASN A 290 2.04 -9.48 -28.55
CA ASN A 290 1.05 -8.48 -28.18
C ASN A 290 1.31 -7.14 -28.89
N ILE A 291 0.23 -6.36 -29.00
CA ILE A 291 0.25 -5.00 -29.53
C ILE A 291 -0.29 -4.05 -28.47
N LEU A 292 0.54 -3.14 -27.99
CA LEU A 292 0.11 -2.01 -27.21
C LEU A 292 -0.09 -0.79 -28.12
N THR A 293 -1.34 -0.40 -28.32
CA THR A 293 -1.68 0.78 -29.12
C THR A 293 -1.84 2.00 -28.22
N TYR A 294 -1.20 3.10 -28.59
CA TYR A 294 -1.35 4.35 -27.87
C TYR A 294 -1.48 5.55 -28.85
N GLY A 295 -2.64 6.22 -28.78
CA GLY A 295 -2.97 7.39 -29.60
C GLY A 295 -2.90 8.72 -28.85
N GLY A 296 -2.46 8.72 -27.60
CA GLY A 296 -2.25 9.92 -26.79
C GLY A 296 -0.88 10.56 -27.02
N ILE A 297 -0.46 11.41 -26.11
CA ILE A 297 0.79 12.18 -26.18
C ILE A 297 1.78 11.63 -25.18
N ILE A 298 2.96 11.27 -25.69
CA ILE A 298 4.16 11.08 -24.84
C ILE A 298 4.92 12.42 -24.88
N ALA A 299 5.16 13.00 -23.70
CA ALA A 299 5.85 14.28 -23.52
C ALA A 299 7.06 14.11 -22.59
N GLY A 300 7.84 15.18 -22.41
CA GLY A 300 9.01 15.21 -21.54
C GLY A 300 10.31 15.42 -22.32
N SER A 301 11.44 15.44 -21.59
CA SER A 301 12.75 15.75 -22.19
C SER A 301 13.72 14.55 -22.18
N ASN A 302 13.23 13.36 -21.87
CA ASN A 302 14.07 12.18 -21.68
C ASN A 302 13.79 11.09 -22.69
N ASN A 303 14.68 10.11 -22.76
CA ASN A 303 14.65 9.03 -23.75
C ASN A 303 13.52 8.03 -23.47
N LEU A 304 12.91 7.56 -24.55
CA LEU A 304 11.97 6.45 -24.53
C LEU A 304 12.66 5.19 -25.06
N THR A 305 12.67 4.12 -24.27
CA THR A 305 13.07 2.80 -24.73
C THR A 305 11.85 1.93 -25.01
N LYS A 306 11.72 1.41 -26.23
CA LYS A 306 10.80 0.29 -26.54
C LYS A 306 11.57 -1.01 -26.36
N SER A 307 11.06 -1.91 -25.53
CA SER A 307 11.64 -3.24 -25.29
C SER A 307 10.60 -4.35 -25.39
N GLY A 308 11.07 -5.60 -25.33
CA GLY A 308 10.25 -6.81 -25.48
C GLY A 308 9.81 -7.03 -26.92
N ASP A 309 9.56 -8.29 -27.25
CA ASP A 309 9.33 -8.84 -28.56
C ASP A 309 8.00 -8.44 -29.26
N GLY A 310 7.08 -7.83 -28.53
CA GLY A 310 5.80 -7.32 -29.05
C GLY A 310 5.92 -5.97 -29.76
N THR A 311 4.78 -5.44 -30.18
CA THR A 311 4.66 -4.17 -30.91
C THR A 311 4.13 -3.06 -30.03
N LEU A 312 4.81 -1.92 -30.01
CA LEU A 312 4.28 -0.64 -29.53
C LEU A 312 3.83 0.18 -30.74
N LEU A 313 2.52 0.43 -30.89
CA LEU A 313 1.97 1.29 -31.94
C LEU A 313 1.69 2.68 -31.37
N LEU A 314 2.42 3.68 -31.81
CA LEU A 314 2.21 5.09 -31.47
C LEU A 314 1.50 5.80 -32.62
N SER A 315 0.22 6.17 -32.41
CA SER A 315 -0.59 6.84 -33.42
C SER A 315 -0.87 8.31 -33.08
N GLY A 316 -0.38 8.79 -31.94
CA GLY A 316 -0.50 10.19 -31.50
C GLY A 316 0.64 11.09 -31.95
N VAL A 317 0.52 12.38 -31.67
CA VAL A 317 1.57 13.38 -31.88
C VAL A 317 2.42 13.44 -30.58
N ASN A 318 3.59 12.80 -30.62
CA ASN A 318 4.48 12.74 -29.45
C ASN A 318 5.43 13.94 -29.46
N THR A 319 5.68 14.49 -28.28
CA THR A 319 6.41 15.76 -28.12
C THR A 319 7.65 15.65 -27.21
N TYR A 320 7.98 14.43 -26.71
CA TYR A 320 9.21 14.26 -25.94
C TYR A 320 10.45 14.54 -26.80
N SER A 321 11.46 15.19 -26.22
CA SER A 321 12.64 15.65 -26.95
C SER A 321 13.89 14.77 -26.77
N GLY A 322 13.77 13.69 -25.98
CA GLY A 322 14.86 12.70 -25.86
C GLY A 322 14.81 11.67 -26.97
N ASP A 323 15.83 10.81 -27.06
CA ASP A 323 15.97 9.81 -28.10
C ASP A 323 14.95 8.66 -27.94
N THR A 324 14.62 8.04 -29.06
CA THR A 324 13.84 6.81 -29.12
C THR A 324 14.77 5.61 -29.34
N ILE A 325 14.78 4.68 -28.41
CA ILE A 325 15.65 3.49 -28.47
C ILE A 325 14.75 2.27 -28.63
N ILE A 326 14.90 1.55 -29.74
CA ILE A 326 14.19 0.29 -29.99
C ILE A 326 15.18 -0.83 -29.71
N SER A 327 15.07 -1.39 -28.49
CA SER A 327 16.00 -2.43 -28.03
C SER A 327 15.56 -3.84 -28.44
N ASP A 328 14.25 -4.05 -28.68
CA ASP A 328 13.69 -5.34 -29.09
C ASP A 328 12.26 -5.17 -29.63
N GLY A 329 11.79 -6.15 -30.46
CA GLY A 329 10.48 -6.17 -31.09
C GLY A 329 10.24 -5.01 -32.04
N THR A 330 9.02 -4.51 -32.13
CA THR A 330 8.62 -3.50 -33.10
C THR A 330 8.13 -2.21 -32.42
N LEU A 331 8.67 -1.07 -32.83
CA LEU A 331 8.00 0.23 -32.69
C LEU A 331 7.34 0.57 -34.02
N GLN A 332 6.04 0.68 -34.04
CA GLN A 332 5.28 1.15 -35.21
C GLN A 332 4.76 2.57 -34.92
N THR A 333 4.93 3.49 -35.87
CA THR A 333 4.44 4.85 -35.78
C THR A 333 3.53 5.18 -36.97
N THR A 334 2.28 5.50 -36.71
CA THR A 334 1.35 6.09 -37.67
C THR A 334 1.04 7.54 -37.34
N GLY A 335 1.48 8.00 -36.16
CA GLY A 335 1.52 9.39 -35.71
C GLY A 335 2.90 10.01 -35.98
N THR A 336 3.32 10.93 -35.12
CA THR A 336 4.63 11.58 -35.23
C THR A 336 5.46 11.43 -33.96
N LEU A 337 6.77 11.29 -34.11
CA LEU A 337 7.75 11.60 -33.07
C LEU A 337 8.18 13.06 -33.23
N ALA A 338 8.75 13.67 -32.17
CA ALA A 338 9.27 15.02 -32.28
C ALA A 338 10.47 15.07 -33.25
N ASP A 339 10.59 16.16 -34.01
CA ASP A 339 11.66 16.35 -35.01
C ASP A 339 13.09 16.35 -34.41
N THR A 340 13.19 16.53 -33.08
CA THR A 340 14.46 16.54 -32.34
C THR A 340 14.89 15.16 -31.84
N THR A 341 14.11 14.11 -32.13
CA THR A 341 14.32 12.77 -31.58
C THR A 341 15.19 11.94 -32.54
N ASP A 342 16.33 11.47 -32.06
CA ASP A 342 17.10 10.42 -32.76
C ASP A 342 16.45 9.06 -32.50
N VAL A 343 16.38 8.22 -33.55
CA VAL A 343 15.84 6.85 -33.41
C VAL A 343 16.98 5.86 -33.62
N SER A 344 17.27 5.10 -32.58
CA SER A 344 18.24 3.99 -32.65
C SER A 344 17.52 2.64 -32.60
N VAL A 345 17.93 1.74 -33.53
CA VAL A 345 17.31 0.41 -33.68
C VAL A 345 18.38 -0.65 -33.46
N ALA A 346 18.18 -1.48 -32.44
CA ALA A 346 19.07 -2.58 -32.11
C ALA A 346 18.97 -3.71 -33.17
N SER A 347 19.99 -4.58 -33.23
CA SER A 347 19.97 -5.74 -34.12
C SER A 347 18.77 -6.64 -33.83
N GLY A 348 17.95 -6.90 -34.83
CA GLY A 348 16.74 -7.71 -34.75
C GLY A 348 15.47 -6.95 -34.37
N ALA A 349 15.58 -5.70 -33.90
CA ALA A 349 14.45 -4.83 -33.68
C ALA A 349 13.96 -4.16 -34.97
N ILE A 350 12.72 -3.69 -34.99
CA ILE A 350 12.07 -3.09 -36.15
C ILE A 350 11.52 -1.70 -35.79
N TYR A 351 11.79 -0.74 -36.68
CA TYR A 351 11.07 0.53 -36.73
C TYR A 351 10.21 0.57 -38.00
N ASP A 352 8.88 0.66 -37.81
CA ASP A 352 7.87 0.64 -38.88
C ASP A 352 7.14 1.99 -38.89
N VAL A 353 7.10 2.68 -40.02
CA VAL A 353 6.56 4.04 -40.20
C VAL A 353 5.55 4.11 -41.34
#